data_b4f97b9a35bb35e0592fc3675148a59a
#
_entry.id   b4f97b9a35bb35e0592fc3675148a59a
#
_cell.length_a   1.000
_cell.length_b   1.000
_cell.length_c   1.000
_cell.angle_alpha   90.00
_cell.angle_beta   90.00
_cell.angle_gamma   90.00
#
_symmetry.space_group_name_H-M   'P 1'
#
loop_
_entity.id
_entity.type
_entity.pdbx_description
1 polymer ?
#
loop_
_entity_poly.entity_id
_entity_poly.type
_entity_poly.pdbx_seq_one_letter_code
_entity_poly.pdbx_strand_id
1 'polypeptide(L)'
;IVEFFKEVEEEVAPIDVVVFNPGANVFFPIEETTSRVFRKVWEMAAYAGFLTGREAAKYMKKRNEGSIFFTGATASMRGGSGFAAFSSAKFALRAVSQSMARELGPLGIHVAHFIIDGAIDTAFIKENFPDTYALKDKDGILQPDAIADTYWLSLIHI
;
A
#
# COMPACT_ATOMS: atom_id res chain seq x y z
N ILE A 1 -0.32 -1.52 -16.75
CA ILE A 1 0.86 -1.68 -15.86
C ILE A 1 2.06 -2.17 -16.68
N VAL A 2 1.96 -3.27 -17.43
CA VAL A 2 3.08 -3.82 -18.21
C VAL A 2 3.70 -2.77 -19.12
N GLU A 3 2.91 -2.17 -20.01
CA GLU A 3 3.39 -1.13 -20.95
C GLU A 3 3.99 0.07 -20.21
N PHE A 4 3.38 0.51 -19.12
CA PHE A 4 3.89 1.62 -18.31
C PHE A 4 5.29 1.33 -17.74
N PHE A 5 5.51 0.14 -17.16
CA PHE A 5 6.83 -0.22 -16.64
C PHE A 5 7.87 -0.31 -17.76
N LYS A 6 7.47 -0.87 -18.90
CA LYS A 6 8.34 -0.95 -20.07
C LYS A 6 8.76 0.44 -20.56
N GLU A 7 7.78 1.33 -20.75
CA GLU A 7 8.01 2.71 -21.19
C GLU A 7 8.97 3.45 -20.24
N VAL A 8 8.73 3.38 -18.92
CA VAL A 8 9.60 4.04 -17.95
C VAL A 8 11.02 3.49 -17.98
N GLU A 9 11.20 2.18 -18.00
CA GLU A 9 12.52 1.53 -18.01
C GLU A 9 13.30 1.78 -19.32
N GLU A 10 12.61 1.86 -20.45
CA GLU A 10 13.24 2.02 -21.75
C GLU A 10 13.44 3.49 -22.18
N GLU A 11 12.52 4.39 -21.79
CA GLU A 11 12.47 5.76 -22.28
C GLU A 11 12.81 6.83 -21.25
N VAL A 12 12.77 6.50 -19.95
CA VAL A 12 13.04 7.45 -18.87
C VAL A 12 14.30 7.08 -18.10
N ALA A 13 14.23 6.05 -17.26
CA ALA A 13 15.34 5.55 -16.47
C ALA A 13 14.99 4.20 -15.82
N PRO A 14 15.99 3.41 -15.40
CA PRO A 14 15.78 2.26 -14.52
C PRO A 14 15.02 2.64 -13.26
N ILE A 15 13.99 1.86 -12.91
CA ILE A 15 13.14 2.13 -11.75
C ILE A 15 13.82 1.59 -10.48
N ASP A 16 14.32 2.47 -9.61
CA ASP A 16 14.97 2.09 -8.36
C ASP A 16 13.97 1.87 -7.23
N VAL A 17 12.87 2.63 -7.21
CA VAL A 17 11.88 2.57 -6.14
C VAL A 17 10.46 2.54 -6.71
N VAL A 18 9.65 1.63 -6.20
CA VAL A 18 8.21 1.56 -6.49
C VAL A 18 7.44 1.72 -5.19
N VAL A 19 6.55 2.70 -5.13
CA VAL A 19 5.61 2.88 -4.03
C VAL A 19 4.19 2.59 -4.50
N PHE A 20 3.62 1.47 -4.05
CA PHE A 20 2.23 1.12 -4.32
C PHE A 20 1.35 1.67 -3.20
N ASN A 21 0.66 2.79 -3.47
CA ASN A 21 -0.14 3.53 -2.49
C ASN A 21 -1.63 3.74 -2.86
N PRO A 22 -2.32 2.87 -3.60
CA PRO A 22 -3.75 3.00 -3.82
C PRO A 22 -4.55 2.81 -2.54
N GLY A 23 -5.58 3.66 -2.35
CA GLY A 23 -6.59 3.52 -1.32
C GLY A 23 -7.46 2.27 -1.55
N ALA A 24 -8.72 2.40 -1.53
CA ALA A 24 -9.82 1.44 -1.63
C ALA A 24 -10.59 1.28 -0.30
N ASN A 25 -10.46 2.26 0.58
CA ASN A 25 -11.24 2.25 1.83
C ASN A 25 -12.73 2.44 1.52
N VAL A 26 -13.52 1.45 1.92
CA VAL A 26 -14.98 1.46 1.84
C VAL A 26 -15.57 0.90 3.14
N PHE A 27 -16.74 1.39 3.50
CA PHE A 27 -17.48 0.92 4.66
C PHE A 27 -18.89 0.48 4.23
N PHE A 28 -19.20 -0.81 4.41
CA PHE A 28 -20.53 -1.40 4.20
C PHE A 28 -20.75 -2.55 5.17
N PRO A 29 -21.92 -2.65 5.81
CA PRO A 29 -22.33 -3.88 6.51
C PRO A 29 -22.17 -5.11 5.62
N ILE A 30 -21.93 -6.27 6.23
CA ILE A 30 -21.60 -7.48 5.45
C ILE A 30 -22.70 -7.86 4.46
N GLU A 31 -23.97 -7.72 4.85
CA GLU A 31 -25.12 -8.00 3.99
C GLU A 31 -25.32 -6.98 2.86
N GLU A 32 -24.80 -5.75 3.02
CA GLU A 32 -24.85 -4.70 2.01
C GLU A 32 -23.62 -4.69 1.11
N THR A 33 -22.58 -5.43 1.47
CA THR A 33 -21.36 -5.54 0.67
C THR A 33 -21.61 -6.36 -0.58
N THR A 34 -21.90 -5.69 -1.70
CA THR A 34 -22.17 -6.39 -2.96
C THR A 34 -20.92 -7.07 -3.51
N SER A 35 -21.11 -8.16 -4.28
CA SER A 35 -20.02 -8.85 -4.97
C SER A 35 -19.20 -7.91 -5.87
N ARG A 36 -19.85 -6.89 -6.45
CA ARG A 36 -19.18 -5.87 -7.26
C ARG A 36 -18.23 -5.01 -6.41
N VAL A 37 -18.69 -4.50 -5.28
CA VAL A 37 -17.87 -3.69 -4.35
C VAL A 37 -16.71 -4.52 -3.84
N PHE A 38 -16.98 -5.73 -3.32
CA PHE A 38 -15.94 -6.63 -2.82
C PHE A 38 -14.85 -6.88 -3.86
N ARG A 39 -15.24 -7.25 -5.09
CA ARG A 39 -14.31 -7.51 -6.20
C ARG A 39 -13.50 -6.26 -6.55
N LYS A 40 -14.14 -5.11 -6.70
CA LYS A 40 -13.46 -3.86 -7.09
C LYS A 40 -12.43 -3.41 -6.05
N VAL A 41 -12.76 -3.50 -4.77
CA VAL A 41 -11.83 -3.19 -3.69
C VAL A 41 -10.62 -4.14 -3.73
N TRP A 42 -10.87 -5.43 -3.94
CA TRP A 42 -9.81 -6.44 -4.04
C TRP A 42 -8.93 -6.24 -5.27
N GLU A 43 -9.54 -5.94 -6.42
CA GLU A 43 -8.81 -5.59 -7.65
C GLU A 43 -7.90 -4.38 -7.48
N MET A 44 -8.40 -3.32 -6.81
CA MET A 44 -7.65 -2.07 -6.62
C MET A 44 -6.51 -2.21 -5.61
N ALA A 45 -6.71 -2.88 -4.50
CA ALA A 45 -5.72 -2.94 -3.43
C ALA A 45 -4.83 -4.18 -3.52
N ALA A 46 -5.38 -5.39 -3.71
CA ALA A 46 -4.60 -6.62 -3.70
C ALA A 46 -4.03 -6.96 -5.10
N TYR A 47 -4.92 -7.10 -6.09
CA TYR A 47 -4.51 -7.56 -7.41
C TYR A 47 -3.62 -6.55 -8.13
N ALA A 48 -3.97 -5.26 -8.08
CA ALA A 48 -3.13 -4.21 -8.65
C ALA A 48 -1.75 -4.15 -7.95
N GLY A 49 -1.70 -4.35 -6.63
CA GLY A 49 -0.43 -4.44 -5.89
C GLY A 49 0.42 -5.61 -6.35
N PHE A 50 -0.18 -6.80 -6.51
CA PHE A 50 0.51 -7.96 -7.09
C PHE A 50 1.06 -7.66 -8.49
N LEU A 51 0.25 -7.08 -9.38
CA LEU A 51 0.69 -6.75 -10.75
C LEU A 51 1.84 -5.75 -10.75
N THR A 52 1.77 -4.71 -9.90
CA THR A 52 2.81 -3.69 -9.78
C THR A 52 4.12 -4.31 -9.27
N GLY A 53 4.05 -5.07 -8.18
CA GLY A 53 5.23 -5.73 -7.63
C GLY A 53 5.85 -6.74 -8.58
N ARG A 54 5.03 -7.51 -9.29
CA ARG A 54 5.50 -8.47 -10.31
C ARG A 54 6.26 -7.78 -11.44
N GLU A 55 5.73 -6.67 -11.97
CA GLU A 55 6.40 -5.95 -13.06
C GLU A 55 7.70 -5.29 -12.56
N ALA A 56 7.69 -4.65 -11.41
CA ALA A 56 8.91 -4.11 -10.80
C ALA A 56 9.99 -5.18 -10.62
N ALA A 57 9.63 -6.34 -10.07
CA ALA A 57 10.55 -7.43 -9.86
C ALA A 57 11.24 -7.94 -11.14
N LYS A 58 10.56 -7.94 -12.29
CA LYS A 58 11.14 -8.37 -13.57
C LYS A 58 12.36 -7.53 -13.98
N TYR A 59 12.32 -6.24 -13.72
CA TYR A 59 13.39 -5.32 -14.07
C TYR A 59 14.47 -5.28 -12.97
N MET A 60 14.07 -5.16 -11.71
CA MET A 60 14.99 -5.09 -10.57
C MET A 60 15.85 -6.35 -10.42
N LYS A 61 15.30 -7.55 -10.67
CA LYS A 61 16.06 -8.81 -10.65
C LYS A 61 17.23 -8.82 -11.63
N LYS A 62 17.14 -8.15 -12.75
CA LYS A 62 18.22 -8.09 -13.75
C LYS A 62 19.42 -7.28 -13.24
N ARG A 63 19.18 -6.36 -12.32
CA ARG A 63 20.19 -5.48 -11.71
C ARG A 63 20.62 -5.94 -10.31
N ASN A 64 19.87 -6.86 -9.69
CA ASN A 64 19.97 -7.26 -8.29
C ASN A 64 19.86 -6.06 -7.33
N GLU A 65 19.01 -5.11 -7.66
CA GLU A 65 18.85 -3.85 -6.93
C GLU A 65 17.44 -3.28 -7.12
N GLY A 66 16.90 -2.64 -6.08
CA GLY A 66 15.63 -1.94 -6.10
C GLY A 66 14.84 -2.08 -4.81
N SER A 67 13.81 -1.25 -4.69
CA SER A 67 12.91 -1.24 -3.52
C SER A 67 11.46 -1.22 -3.94
N ILE A 68 10.63 -2.07 -3.32
CA ILE A 68 9.19 -2.16 -3.58
C ILE A 68 8.45 -1.97 -2.26
N PHE A 69 7.68 -0.89 -2.16
CA PHE A 69 6.96 -0.50 -0.97
C PHE A 69 5.45 -0.59 -1.18
N PHE A 70 4.79 -1.30 -0.26
CA PHE A 70 3.33 -1.45 -0.26
C PHE A 70 2.71 -0.72 0.92
N THR A 71 1.78 0.19 0.64
CA THR A 71 1.04 0.89 1.69
C THR A 71 -0.09 0.02 2.23
N GLY A 72 0.07 -0.41 3.46
CA GLY A 72 -0.94 -1.09 4.25
C GLY A 72 -1.79 -0.14 5.08
N ALA A 73 -2.57 -0.72 5.96
CA ALA A 73 -3.44 -0.01 6.88
C ALA A 73 -3.67 -0.87 8.13
N THR A 74 -4.36 -0.34 9.16
CA THR A 74 -4.94 -1.14 10.25
C THR A 74 -5.62 -2.41 9.72
N ALA A 75 -6.35 -2.25 8.60
CA ALA A 75 -7.04 -3.31 7.89
C ALA A 75 -6.12 -4.41 7.32
N SER A 76 -4.81 -4.23 7.29
CA SER A 76 -3.83 -5.28 6.97
C SER A 76 -3.51 -6.20 8.15
N MET A 77 -3.95 -5.81 9.37
CA MET A 77 -3.64 -6.50 10.61
C MET A 77 -4.86 -7.10 11.29
N ARG A 78 -6.02 -6.47 11.11
CA ARG A 78 -7.28 -6.90 11.73
C ARG A 78 -8.48 -6.49 10.87
N GLY A 79 -9.51 -7.32 10.88
CA GLY A 79 -10.83 -6.98 10.36
C GLY A 79 -11.57 -6.03 11.29
N GLY A 80 -12.49 -5.26 10.73
CA GLY A 80 -13.39 -4.39 11.47
C GLY A 80 -14.82 -4.55 10.97
N SER A 81 -15.81 -4.26 11.81
CA SER A 81 -17.21 -4.22 11.38
C SER A 81 -17.37 -3.24 10.21
N GLY A 82 -18.03 -3.65 9.15
CA GLY A 82 -18.23 -2.85 7.94
C GLY A 82 -17.04 -2.78 6.99
N PHE A 83 -15.90 -3.40 7.30
CA PHE A 83 -14.68 -3.33 6.47
C PHE A 83 -14.30 -4.66 5.81
N ALA A 84 -15.24 -5.60 5.63
CA ALA A 84 -14.94 -6.93 5.08
C ALA A 84 -14.20 -6.86 3.74
N ALA A 85 -14.65 -6.04 2.80
CA ALA A 85 -14.01 -5.88 1.50
C ALA A 85 -12.61 -5.26 1.62
N PHE A 86 -12.48 -4.19 2.39
CA PHE A 86 -11.22 -3.47 2.55
C PHE A 86 -10.17 -4.31 3.31
N SER A 87 -10.57 -4.92 4.44
CA SER A 87 -9.65 -5.73 5.24
C SER A 87 -9.16 -6.96 4.48
N SER A 88 -10.05 -7.68 3.77
CA SER A 88 -9.63 -8.84 2.98
C SER A 88 -8.60 -8.47 1.91
N ALA A 89 -8.79 -7.34 1.23
CA ALA A 89 -7.86 -6.85 0.22
C ALA A 89 -6.51 -6.42 0.82
N LYS A 90 -6.52 -5.72 1.96
CA LYS A 90 -5.28 -5.27 2.62
C LYS A 90 -4.51 -6.43 3.28
N PHE A 91 -5.19 -7.45 3.81
CA PHE A 91 -4.52 -8.70 4.23
C PHE A 91 -3.88 -9.42 3.04
N ALA A 92 -4.59 -9.51 1.91
CA ALA A 92 -4.05 -10.12 0.70
C ALA A 92 -2.80 -9.36 0.20
N LEU A 93 -2.83 -8.01 0.18
CA LEU A 93 -1.67 -7.19 -0.18
C LEU A 93 -0.48 -7.46 0.76
N ARG A 94 -0.72 -7.56 2.06
CA ARG A 94 0.33 -7.91 3.04
C ARG A 94 0.92 -9.29 2.78
N ALA A 95 0.10 -10.30 2.48
CA ALA A 95 0.56 -11.63 2.15
C ALA A 95 1.45 -11.65 0.88
N VAL A 96 1.03 -10.90 -0.15
CA VAL A 96 1.82 -10.72 -1.38
C VAL A 96 3.18 -10.08 -1.06
N SER A 97 3.20 -8.97 -0.30
CA SER A 97 4.45 -8.28 0.04
C SER A 97 5.40 -9.17 0.86
N GLN A 98 4.89 -9.96 1.81
CA GLN A 98 5.68 -10.91 2.59
C GLN A 98 6.29 -12.02 1.73
N SER A 99 5.54 -12.55 0.78
CA SER A 99 6.04 -13.57 -0.15
C SER A 99 7.14 -12.99 -1.04
N MET A 100 6.91 -11.80 -1.59
CA MET A 100 7.90 -11.09 -2.41
C MET A 100 9.16 -10.75 -1.61
N ALA A 101 9.05 -10.29 -0.37
CA ALA A 101 10.21 -9.98 0.48
C ALA A 101 11.11 -11.20 0.69
N ARG A 102 10.52 -12.39 0.91
CA ARG A 102 11.27 -13.65 1.08
C ARG A 102 11.92 -14.13 -0.22
N GLU A 103 11.24 -13.96 -1.34
CA GLU A 103 11.73 -14.39 -2.66
C GLU A 103 12.80 -13.43 -3.19
N LEU A 104 12.58 -12.12 -3.07
CA LEU A 104 13.40 -11.10 -3.72
C LEU A 104 14.54 -10.57 -2.85
N GLY A 105 14.41 -10.64 -1.53
CA GLY A 105 15.45 -10.19 -0.59
C GLY A 105 16.83 -10.85 -0.85
N PRO A 106 16.93 -12.17 -1.03
CA PRO A 106 18.19 -12.81 -1.39
C PRO A 106 18.79 -12.35 -2.73
N LEU A 107 17.99 -11.68 -3.55
CA LEU A 107 18.39 -11.12 -4.85
C LEU A 107 18.70 -9.62 -4.78
N GLY A 108 18.85 -9.05 -3.58
CA GLY A 108 19.21 -7.65 -3.39
C GLY A 108 18.04 -6.67 -3.58
N ILE A 109 16.78 -7.13 -3.57
CA ILE A 109 15.62 -6.28 -3.73
C ILE A 109 14.90 -6.15 -2.41
N HIS A 110 14.78 -4.92 -1.92
CA HIS A 110 14.08 -4.63 -0.69
C HIS A 110 12.57 -4.54 -0.88
N VAL A 111 11.80 -5.32 -0.13
CA VAL A 111 10.34 -5.27 -0.17
C VAL A 111 9.81 -5.00 1.23
N ALA A 112 9.07 -3.90 1.38
CA ALA A 112 8.46 -3.53 2.66
C ALA A 112 6.96 -3.29 2.54
N HIS A 113 6.25 -3.53 3.64
CA HIS A 113 4.83 -3.26 3.77
C HIS A 113 4.62 -2.34 4.98
N PHE A 114 4.21 -1.10 4.72
CA PHE A 114 4.01 -0.07 5.73
C PHE A 114 2.58 -0.12 6.27
N ILE A 115 2.44 -0.27 7.57
CA ILE A 115 1.12 -0.27 8.22
C ILE A 115 0.80 1.14 8.69
N ILE A 116 -0.07 1.81 7.96
CA ILE A 116 -0.59 3.12 8.33
C ILE A 116 -1.79 2.90 9.23
N ASP A 117 -1.55 2.91 10.55
CA ASP A 117 -2.55 2.54 11.57
C ASP A 117 -3.15 3.79 12.24
N GLY A 118 -4.00 4.50 11.52
CA GLY A 118 -4.69 5.66 12.05
C GLY A 118 -5.32 6.55 10.97
N ALA A 119 -6.05 7.56 11.40
CA ALA A 119 -6.53 8.62 10.53
C ALA A 119 -5.36 9.51 10.11
N ILE A 120 -5.33 9.93 8.85
CA ILE A 120 -4.28 10.78 8.31
C ILE A 120 -4.79 12.23 8.24
N ASP A 121 -3.98 13.20 8.62
CA ASP A 121 -4.28 14.62 8.51
C ASP A 121 -4.52 15.02 7.05
N THR A 122 -5.78 15.04 6.67
CA THR A 122 -6.24 15.37 5.32
C THR A 122 -7.51 16.21 5.38
N ALA A 123 -7.78 16.97 4.32
CA ALA A 123 -9.03 17.71 4.18
C ALA A 123 -10.25 16.78 4.34
N PHE A 124 -10.18 15.56 3.78
CA PHE A 124 -11.25 14.57 3.91
C PHE A 124 -11.56 14.22 5.37
N ILE A 125 -10.56 13.96 6.20
CA ILE A 125 -10.76 13.67 7.63
C ILE A 125 -11.29 14.88 8.37
N LYS A 126 -10.78 16.07 8.07
CA LYS A 126 -11.23 17.33 8.66
C LYS A 126 -12.72 17.59 8.40
N GLU A 127 -13.16 17.36 7.18
CA GLU A 127 -14.54 17.66 6.74
C GLU A 127 -15.54 16.59 7.16
N ASN A 128 -15.15 15.30 7.12
CA ASN A 128 -16.08 14.19 7.32
C ASN A 128 -16.01 13.56 8.72
N PHE A 129 -14.92 13.77 9.46
CA PHE A 129 -14.69 13.20 10.80
C PHE A 129 -14.11 14.24 11.75
N PRO A 130 -14.85 15.34 12.05
CA PRO A 130 -14.34 16.47 12.85
C PRO A 130 -13.89 16.06 14.26
N ASP A 131 -14.57 15.12 14.90
CA ASP A 131 -14.19 14.62 16.22
C ASP A 131 -12.84 13.87 16.20
N THR A 132 -12.59 13.11 15.14
CA THR A 132 -11.30 12.46 14.91
C THR A 132 -10.23 13.49 14.59
N TYR A 133 -10.57 14.49 13.78
CA TYR A 133 -9.63 15.57 13.42
C TYR A 133 -9.22 16.42 14.64
N ALA A 134 -10.12 16.62 15.59
CA ALA A 134 -9.82 17.34 16.84
C ALA A 134 -8.75 16.64 17.72
N LEU A 135 -8.41 15.39 17.43
CA LEU A 135 -7.31 14.68 18.10
C LEU A 135 -5.94 15.11 17.57
N LYS A 136 -5.87 15.92 16.52
CA LYS A 136 -4.60 16.40 15.92
C LYS A 136 -3.70 17.08 16.97
N ASP A 137 -4.26 17.94 17.79
CA ASP A 137 -3.53 18.69 18.82
C ASP A 137 -3.04 17.77 19.97
N LYS A 138 -3.48 16.52 20.00
CA LYS A 138 -3.11 15.50 21.00
C LYS A 138 -2.27 14.36 20.36
N ASP A 139 -1.71 14.59 19.18
CA ASP A 139 -0.98 13.59 18.40
C ASP A 139 -1.83 12.33 18.08
N GLY A 140 -3.15 12.50 17.97
CA GLY A 140 -4.10 11.41 17.75
C GLY A 140 -4.40 11.11 16.27
N ILE A 141 -3.77 11.83 15.32
CA ILE A 141 -3.83 11.55 13.88
C ILE A 141 -2.44 11.60 13.26
N LEU A 142 -2.25 10.85 12.19
CA LEU A 142 -0.96 10.71 11.52
C LEU A 142 -0.69 11.90 10.59
N GLN A 143 0.55 12.39 10.62
CA GLN A 143 0.99 13.46 9.73
C GLN A 143 1.53 12.86 8.41
N PRO A 144 1.12 13.38 7.24
CA PRO A 144 1.60 12.89 5.94
C PRO A 144 3.13 12.91 5.82
N ASP A 145 3.78 13.97 6.30
CA ASP A 145 5.24 14.10 6.24
C ASP A 145 5.93 13.04 7.11
N ALA A 146 5.43 12.76 8.31
CA ALA A 146 5.98 11.69 9.16
C ALA A 146 5.81 10.30 8.53
N ILE A 147 4.73 10.08 7.78
CA ILE A 147 4.55 8.86 6.99
C ILE A 147 5.62 8.81 5.89
N ALA A 148 5.82 9.89 5.14
CA ALA A 148 6.82 9.97 4.08
C ALA A 148 8.25 9.75 4.61
N ASP A 149 8.58 10.35 5.76
CA ASP A 149 9.86 10.13 6.45
C ASP A 149 10.08 8.64 6.80
N THR A 150 9.03 7.93 7.20
CA THR A 150 9.11 6.50 7.47
C THR A 150 9.47 5.68 6.22
N TYR A 151 8.90 6.03 5.05
CA TYR A 151 9.28 5.41 3.78
C TYR A 151 10.74 5.73 3.42
N TRP A 152 11.15 6.99 3.60
CA TRP A 152 12.52 7.43 3.35
C TRP A 152 13.52 6.69 4.25
N LEU A 153 13.24 6.58 5.56
CA LEU A 153 14.08 5.82 6.49
C LEU A 153 14.23 4.36 6.08
N SER A 154 13.16 3.71 5.64
CA SER A 154 13.23 2.34 5.13
C SER A 154 14.11 2.23 3.87
N LEU A 155 14.12 3.25 3.03
CA LEU A 155 14.93 3.27 1.81
C LEU A 155 16.42 3.43 2.09
N ILE A 156 16.81 4.31 3.01
CA ILE A 156 18.23 4.64 3.27
C ILE A 156 18.92 3.69 4.26
N HIS A 157 18.17 2.84 4.96
CA HIS A 157 18.71 1.87 5.93
C HIS A 157 18.74 0.42 5.41
N ILE A 158 18.74 0.22 4.12
CA ILE A 158 18.82 -1.09 3.48
C ILE A 158 20.28 -1.57 3.46
#